data_b0d8e779874f3ec04b94fef412e4bf8f
#
_entry.id   b0d8e779874f3ec04b94fef412e4bf8f
#
_cell.length_a   1.000
_cell.length_b   1.000
_cell.length_c   1.000
_cell.angle_alpha   90.00
_cell.angle_beta   90.00
_cell.angle_gamma   90.00
#
_symmetry.space_group_name_H-M   'P 1'
#
loop_
_entity.id
_entity.type
_entity.pdbx_description
1 polymer ?
#
loop_
_entity_poly.entity_id
_entity_poly.type
_entity_poly.pdbx_seq_one_letter_code
_entity_poly.pdbx_strand_id
1 'polypeptide(L)'
;MLSRTVRPTLVAATGAIQNAQAARNMATLREIEIRLKSVRNIEKITKSMKMIASTRLNKAQRAMATAKEYGKANNEIFGNAEATVAEGGKTLYVVVSSDRGLCGGIHSSVTKATKKAIEQNNGQGSVVVLGEKSKSQLSRSSAKHIELSFSQIGREVPTFADAAEIADKIITSGIEFDSVSLVYNRFVSAIAYESAIMNVFNEKALTEAPAFKAYEMEDDPTKDLVEFSLANAIYAALVESHAAEISSRYDLSRNAMDNASKNAGDMIGRLTMQYNRGRQANITNELVDIITGASAL
;
A
#
# COMPACT_ATOMS: atom_id res chain seq x y z
N MET A 1 30.72 -9.38 -85.02
CA MET A 1 30.32 -8.05 -84.59
C MET A 1 29.30 -8.19 -83.49
N LEU A 2 29.71 -8.02 -82.23
CA LEU A 2 28.85 -8.17 -81.06
C LEU A 2 28.50 -6.75 -80.61
N SER A 3 27.24 -6.39 -80.74
CA SER A 3 26.64 -5.12 -80.27
C SER A 3 26.44 -5.19 -78.76
N ARG A 4 27.09 -4.28 -78.09
CA ARG A 4 27.02 -4.10 -76.62
C ARG A 4 25.81 -3.20 -76.31
N THR A 5 24.71 -3.81 -75.87
CA THR A 5 23.55 -3.05 -75.29
C THR A 5 23.88 -2.66 -73.88
N VAL A 6 24.12 -1.36 -73.66
CA VAL A 6 24.25 -0.73 -72.32
C VAL A 6 22.87 -0.67 -71.70
N ARG A 7 22.71 -1.26 -70.49
CA ARG A 7 21.45 -1.25 -69.72
C ARG A 7 21.31 0.08 -68.97
N PRO A 8 20.24 0.86 -69.15
CA PRO A 8 20.00 2.14 -68.39
C PRO A 8 19.19 1.90 -67.13
N THR A 9 19.38 0.77 -66.42
CA THR A 9 18.50 0.44 -65.27
C THR A 9 19.12 0.67 -63.88
N LEU A 10 20.38 1.09 -63.77
CA LEU A 10 21.04 1.24 -62.47
C LEU A 10 20.85 2.63 -61.82
N VAL A 11 20.63 3.70 -62.62
CA VAL A 11 20.51 5.06 -62.03
C VAL A 11 19.12 5.35 -61.48
N ALA A 12 18.06 4.75 -62.04
CA ALA A 12 16.70 4.91 -61.50
C ALA A 12 16.49 4.13 -60.20
N ALA A 13 17.20 3.04 -59.98
CA ALA A 13 17.09 2.25 -58.76
C ALA A 13 17.72 2.92 -57.53
N THR A 14 18.81 3.68 -57.72
CA THR A 14 19.49 4.38 -56.64
C THR A 14 18.68 5.57 -56.12
N GLY A 15 17.98 6.31 -56.97
CA GLY A 15 17.08 7.42 -56.59
C GLY A 15 15.86 6.93 -55.82
N ALA A 16 15.28 5.80 -56.22
CA ALA A 16 14.12 5.24 -55.52
C ALA A 16 14.48 4.70 -54.12
N ILE A 17 15.69 4.15 -53.92
CA ILE A 17 16.18 3.67 -52.65
C ILE A 17 16.50 4.82 -51.70
N GLN A 18 17.07 5.93 -52.21
CA GLN A 18 17.37 7.13 -51.42
C GLN A 18 16.09 7.82 -50.95
N ASN A 19 15.07 7.95 -51.79
CA ASN A 19 13.77 8.50 -51.40
C ASN A 19 13.01 7.61 -50.40
N ALA A 20 13.13 6.29 -50.53
CA ALA A 20 12.55 5.36 -49.56
C ALA A 20 13.27 5.40 -48.18
N GLN A 21 14.57 5.65 -48.17
CA GLN A 21 15.34 5.88 -46.92
C GLN A 21 15.04 7.24 -46.28
N ALA A 22 14.88 8.29 -47.05
CA ALA A 22 14.48 9.61 -46.55
C ALA A 22 13.06 9.56 -45.95
N ALA A 23 12.10 8.90 -46.58
CA ALA A 23 10.75 8.71 -46.07
C ALA A 23 10.74 7.85 -44.79
N ARG A 24 11.56 6.82 -44.68
CA ARG A 24 11.75 6.03 -43.44
C ARG A 24 12.35 6.89 -42.34
N ASN A 25 13.31 7.74 -42.62
CA ASN A 25 13.93 8.62 -41.64
C ASN A 25 12.95 9.69 -41.10
N MET A 26 12.06 10.22 -41.93
CA MET A 26 11.02 11.17 -41.48
C MET A 26 9.95 10.48 -40.61
N ALA A 27 9.53 9.27 -40.96
CA ALA A 27 8.63 8.48 -40.13
C ALA A 27 9.26 8.14 -38.77
N THR A 28 10.55 7.83 -38.71
CA THR A 28 11.26 7.57 -37.47
C THR A 28 11.41 8.81 -36.58
N LEU A 29 11.60 10.00 -37.11
CA LEU A 29 11.67 11.24 -36.31
C LEU A 29 10.35 11.53 -35.62
N ARG A 30 9.23 11.40 -36.34
CA ARG A 30 7.89 11.59 -35.77
C ARG A 30 7.59 10.55 -34.68
N GLU A 31 8.01 9.31 -34.87
CA GLU A 31 7.88 8.27 -33.84
C GLU A 31 8.70 8.60 -32.59
N ILE A 32 9.93 9.09 -32.75
CA ILE A 32 10.79 9.51 -31.63
C ILE A 32 10.14 10.67 -30.89
N GLU A 33 9.55 11.65 -31.59
CA GLU A 33 8.85 12.77 -30.99
C GLU A 33 7.63 12.34 -30.16
N ILE A 34 6.81 11.42 -30.71
CA ILE A 34 5.64 10.86 -30.00
C ILE A 34 6.12 10.11 -28.74
N ARG A 35 7.16 9.29 -28.85
CA ARG A 35 7.75 8.58 -27.70
C ARG A 35 8.27 9.56 -26.65
N LEU A 36 8.97 10.59 -27.06
CA LEU A 36 9.50 11.63 -26.16
C LEU A 36 8.38 12.35 -25.40
N LYS A 37 7.29 12.67 -26.06
CA LYS A 37 6.09 13.24 -25.44
C LYS A 37 5.45 12.27 -24.43
N SER A 38 5.34 10.99 -24.79
CA SER A 38 4.81 9.94 -23.90
C SER A 38 5.68 9.77 -22.65
N VAL A 39 7.00 9.70 -22.79
CA VAL A 39 7.92 9.51 -21.66
C VAL A 39 7.93 10.74 -20.75
N ARG A 40 7.84 11.96 -21.30
CA ARG A 40 7.67 13.19 -20.49
C ARG A 40 6.37 13.20 -19.70
N ASN A 41 5.29 12.69 -20.28
CA ASN A 41 4.02 12.53 -19.57
C ASN A 41 4.15 11.52 -18.43
N ILE A 42 4.81 10.37 -18.66
CA ILE A 42 5.08 9.37 -17.61
C ILE A 42 5.87 10.00 -16.47
N GLU A 43 6.93 10.78 -16.76
CA GLU A 43 7.70 11.48 -15.72
C GLU A 43 6.84 12.43 -14.87
N LYS A 44 5.95 13.21 -15.51
CA LYS A 44 4.99 14.09 -14.79
C LYS A 44 4.03 13.28 -13.91
N ILE A 45 3.49 12.18 -14.46
CA ILE A 45 2.54 11.31 -13.73
C ILE A 45 3.23 10.70 -12.51
N THR A 46 4.46 10.17 -12.64
CA THR A 46 5.19 9.56 -11.54
C THR A 46 5.49 10.57 -10.43
N LYS A 47 5.90 11.79 -10.77
CA LYS A 47 6.09 12.89 -9.80
C LYS A 47 4.79 13.25 -9.06
N SER A 48 3.67 13.34 -9.79
CA SER A 48 2.36 13.64 -9.19
C SER A 48 1.88 12.51 -8.27
N MET A 49 2.05 11.25 -8.67
CA MET A 49 1.70 10.09 -7.85
C MET A 49 2.50 10.04 -6.55
N LYS A 50 3.80 10.37 -6.59
CA LYS A 50 4.65 10.48 -5.39
C LYS A 50 4.10 11.52 -4.42
N MET A 51 3.67 12.69 -4.92
CA MET A 51 3.10 13.76 -4.11
C MET A 51 1.78 13.33 -3.45
N ILE A 52 0.88 12.69 -4.20
CA ILE A 52 -0.40 12.18 -3.68
C ILE A 52 -0.16 11.14 -2.58
N ALA A 53 0.78 10.22 -2.80
CA ALA A 53 1.13 9.20 -1.81
C ALA A 53 1.67 9.84 -0.51
N SER A 54 2.55 10.85 -0.62
CA SER A 54 3.07 11.60 0.53
C SER A 54 1.96 12.30 1.33
N THR A 55 1.01 12.93 0.64
CA THR A 55 -0.12 13.61 1.30
C THR A 55 -0.99 12.63 2.07
N ARG A 56 -1.25 11.44 1.51
CA ARG A 56 -2.01 10.38 2.20
C ARG A 56 -1.28 9.87 3.44
N LEU A 57 0.04 9.68 3.35
CA LEU A 57 0.85 9.26 4.49
C LEU A 57 0.77 10.28 5.63
N ASN A 58 0.97 11.57 5.33
CA ASN A 58 0.89 12.63 6.33
C ASN A 58 -0.47 12.70 7.01
N LYS A 59 -1.57 12.49 6.25
CA LYS A 59 -2.93 12.44 6.82
C LYS A 59 -3.08 11.24 7.77
N ALA A 60 -2.62 10.07 7.37
CA ALA A 60 -2.70 8.86 8.20
C ALA A 60 -1.85 8.98 9.48
N GLN A 61 -0.64 9.56 9.39
CA GLN A 61 0.23 9.78 10.53
C GLN A 61 -0.38 10.75 11.55
N ARG A 62 -1.03 11.84 11.10
CA ARG A 62 -1.72 12.78 11.99
C ARG A 62 -2.89 12.10 12.72
N ALA A 63 -3.72 11.35 11.99
CA ALA A 63 -4.81 10.60 12.59
C ALA A 63 -4.31 9.58 13.61
N MET A 64 -3.22 8.88 13.30
CA MET A 64 -2.58 7.93 14.22
C MET A 64 -2.06 8.62 15.50
N ALA A 65 -1.42 9.77 15.38
CA ALA A 65 -0.90 10.50 16.55
C ALA A 65 -2.04 10.84 17.53
N THR A 66 -3.15 11.37 17.01
CA THR A 66 -4.34 11.69 17.81
C THR A 66 -4.97 10.42 18.43
N ALA A 67 -5.12 9.35 17.64
CA ALA A 67 -5.68 8.10 18.15
C ALA A 67 -4.79 7.42 19.20
N LYS A 68 -3.47 7.58 19.09
CA LYS A 68 -2.51 7.03 20.05
C LYS A 68 -2.58 7.74 21.41
N GLU A 69 -2.73 9.07 21.41
CA GLU A 69 -2.95 9.84 22.64
C GLU A 69 -4.28 9.44 23.31
N TYR A 70 -5.33 9.30 22.52
CA TYR A 70 -6.63 8.83 22.98
C TYR A 70 -6.55 7.40 23.57
N GLY A 71 -5.90 6.47 22.88
CA GLY A 71 -5.73 5.10 23.35
C GLY A 71 -4.90 5.00 24.64
N LYS A 72 -3.90 5.88 24.83
CA LYS A 72 -3.15 5.97 26.09
C LYS A 72 -4.03 6.40 27.25
N ALA A 73 -4.79 7.48 27.07
CA ALA A 73 -5.67 8.00 28.11
C ALA A 73 -6.71 6.96 28.54
N ASN A 74 -7.27 6.19 27.60
CA ASN A 74 -8.18 5.10 27.91
C ASN A 74 -7.51 3.98 28.73
N ASN A 75 -6.27 3.63 28.39
CA ASN A 75 -5.54 2.56 29.08
C ASN A 75 -4.99 3.00 30.45
N GLU A 76 -4.93 4.28 30.77
CA GLU A 76 -4.47 4.78 32.06
C GLU A 76 -5.35 4.26 33.21
N ILE A 77 -6.66 4.11 33.00
CA ILE A 77 -7.58 3.55 34.00
C ILE A 77 -7.16 2.14 34.39
N PHE A 78 -6.90 1.29 33.42
CA PHE A 78 -6.49 -0.10 33.64
C PHE A 78 -5.08 -0.20 34.25
N GLY A 79 -4.17 0.70 33.82
CA GLY A 79 -2.83 0.81 34.39
C GLY A 79 -2.86 1.25 35.86
N ASN A 80 -3.67 2.23 36.20
CA ASN A 80 -3.85 2.74 37.57
C ASN A 80 -4.56 1.72 38.46
N ALA A 81 -5.46 0.93 37.90
CA ALA A 81 -6.12 -0.17 38.60
C ALA A 81 -5.19 -1.38 38.86
N GLU A 82 -3.99 -1.39 38.26
CA GLU A 82 -3.06 -2.54 38.29
C GLU A 82 -3.73 -3.81 37.74
N ALA A 83 -4.59 -3.66 36.75
CA ALA A 83 -5.29 -4.80 36.13
C ALA A 83 -4.28 -5.69 35.39
N THR A 84 -4.33 -6.98 35.68
CA THR A 84 -3.52 -7.99 35.00
C THR A 84 -4.39 -8.79 34.02
N VAL A 85 -3.85 -9.10 32.86
CA VAL A 85 -4.56 -9.95 31.90
C VAL A 85 -4.64 -11.36 32.45
N ALA A 86 -5.82 -11.95 32.50
CA ALA A 86 -5.99 -13.32 32.95
C ALA A 86 -5.23 -14.26 32.00
N GLU A 87 -4.29 -15.03 32.57
CA GLU A 87 -3.58 -16.09 31.83
C GLU A 87 -4.43 -17.34 31.81
N GLY A 88 -4.75 -17.83 30.62
CA GLY A 88 -5.53 -19.03 30.37
C GLY A 88 -7.00 -18.75 30.02
N GLY A 89 -7.66 -19.73 29.45
CA GLY A 89 -9.03 -19.63 28.97
C GLY A 89 -9.13 -19.48 27.45
N LYS A 90 -10.37 -19.31 26.98
CA LYS A 90 -10.66 -19.12 25.55
C LYS A 90 -10.28 -17.70 25.12
N THR A 91 -9.24 -17.58 24.32
CA THR A 91 -8.80 -16.27 23.81
C THR A 91 -9.41 -15.98 22.46
N LEU A 92 -10.00 -14.78 22.31
CA LEU A 92 -10.48 -14.25 21.04
C LEU A 92 -9.37 -13.41 20.40
N TYR A 93 -8.88 -13.84 19.26
CA TYR A 93 -7.89 -13.10 18.47
C TYR A 93 -8.60 -12.22 17.46
N VAL A 94 -8.52 -10.91 17.61
CA VAL A 94 -9.01 -9.94 16.63
C VAL A 94 -7.85 -9.51 15.73
N VAL A 95 -7.87 -9.98 14.49
CA VAL A 95 -6.79 -9.78 13.52
C VAL A 95 -7.06 -8.56 12.68
N VAL A 96 -6.31 -7.49 12.90
CA VAL A 96 -6.48 -6.23 12.19
C VAL A 96 -5.65 -6.21 10.91
N SER A 97 -6.34 -6.17 9.77
CA SER A 97 -5.80 -6.14 8.43
C SER A 97 -6.62 -5.19 7.55
N SER A 98 -6.51 -5.31 6.24
CA SER A 98 -7.32 -4.54 5.29
C SER A 98 -7.64 -5.34 4.02
N ASP A 99 -8.48 -4.76 3.17
CA ASP A 99 -8.82 -5.31 1.86
C ASP A 99 -7.83 -4.89 0.77
N ARG A 100 -7.02 -3.88 1.04
CA ARG A 100 -6.11 -3.31 0.04
C ARG A 100 -4.84 -4.14 -0.11
N GLY A 101 -4.38 -4.24 -1.37
CA GLY A 101 -3.10 -4.86 -1.71
C GLY A 101 -2.00 -3.84 -1.97
N LEU A 102 -0.86 -4.33 -2.45
CA LEU A 102 0.34 -3.53 -2.79
C LEU A 102 0.92 -2.76 -1.59
N CYS A 103 0.89 -3.39 -0.43
CA CYS A 103 1.43 -2.86 0.83
C CYS A 103 2.53 -3.77 1.42
N GLY A 104 3.27 -4.47 0.55
CA GLY A 104 4.38 -5.34 0.99
C GLY A 104 3.91 -6.56 1.76
N GLY A 105 4.68 -6.92 2.77
CA GLY A 105 4.45 -8.10 3.62
C GLY A 105 3.55 -7.88 4.83
N ILE A 106 2.89 -6.72 4.95
CA ILE A 106 2.18 -6.31 6.17
C ILE A 106 1.07 -7.28 6.58
N HIS A 107 0.26 -7.77 5.62
CA HIS A 107 -0.78 -8.77 5.90
C HIS A 107 -0.22 -10.13 6.29
N SER A 108 0.89 -10.52 5.67
CA SER A 108 1.57 -11.78 5.99
C SER A 108 2.24 -11.72 7.37
N SER A 109 2.70 -10.55 7.81
CA SER A 109 3.26 -10.34 9.14
C SER A 109 2.22 -10.60 10.22
N VAL A 110 1.06 -9.94 10.13
CA VAL A 110 -0.06 -10.15 11.07
C VAL A 110 -0.55 -11.60 11.04
N THR A 111 -0.71 -12.18 9.85
CA THR A 111 -1.15 -13.59 9.72
C THR A 111 -0.18 -14.55 10.39
N LYS A 112 1.14 -14.34 10.26
CA LYS A 112 2.17 -15.15 10.94
C LYS A 112 2.13 -14.95 12.45
N ALA A 113 1.98 -13.70 12.91
CA ALA A 113 1.86 -13.39 14.33
C ALA A 113 0.63 -14.08 14.94
N THR A 114 -0.51 -14.04 14.28
CA THR A 114 -1.74 -14.72 14.71
C THR A 114 -1.56 -16.22 14.81
N LYS A 115 -0.95 -16.86 13.80
CA LYS A 115 -0.68 -18.31 13.84
C LYS A 115 0.20 -18.68 15.01
N LYS A 116 1.28 -17.93 15.22
CA LYS A 116 2.19 -18.14 16.34
C LYS A 116 1.47 -17.97 17.69
N ALA A 117 0.58 -16.99 17.83
CA ALA A 117 -0.21 -16.77 19.03
C ALA A 117 -1.18 -17.94 19.30
N ILE A 118 -1.85 -18.46 18.27
CA ILE A 118 -2.74 -19.62 18.39
C ILE A 118 -1.93 -20.88 18.78
N GLU A 119 -0.76 -21.09 18.19
CA GLU A 119 0.13 -22.21 18.53
C GLU A 119 0.62 -22.13 19.98
N GLN A 120 0.96 -20.93 20.45
CA GLN A 120 1.37 -20.70 21.85
C GLN A 120 0.24 -20.96 22.84
N ASN A 121 -1.01 -20.76 22.44
CA ASN A 121 -2.20 -21.08 23.24
C ASN A 121 -2.74 -22.50 22.98
N ASN A 122 -1.84 -23.46 22.70
CA ASN A 122 -2.17 -24.87 22.48
C ASN A 122 -3.23 -25.12 21.39
N GLY A 123 -3.35 -24.22 20.42
CA GLY A 123 -4.36 -24.30 19.36
C GLY A 123 -5.79 -23.98 19.83
N GLN A 124 -5.95 -23.42 21.02
CA GLN A 124 -7.24 -22.96 21.53
C GLN A 124 -7.40 -21.46 21.25
N GLY A 125 -8.56 -21.09 20.69
CA GLY A 125 -8.90 -19.70 20.44
C GLY A 125 -9.72 -19.52 19.19
N SER A 126 -10.64 -18.56 19.26
CA SER A 126 -11.45 -18.11 18.13
C SER A 126 -10.80 -16.88 17.46
N VAL A 127 -11.02 -16.72 16.18
CA VAL A 127 -10.40 -15.65 15.40
C VAL A 127 -11.49 -14.82 14.71
N VAL A 128 -11.43 -13.52 14.92
CA VAL A 128 -12.18 -12.52 14.18
C VAL A 128 -11.24 -11.79 13.24
N VAL A 129 -11.54 -11.74 11.97
CA VAL A 129 -10.64 -11.14 10.97
C VAL A 129 -11.25 -9.85 10.42
N LEU A 130 -10.51 -8.76 10.57
CA LEU A 130 -10.83 -7.46 9.96
C LEU A 130 -10.02 -7.32 8.66
N GLY A 131 -10.69 -7.40 7.52
CA GLY A 131 -10.09 -7.29 6.19
C GLY A 131 -9.85 -8.61 5.46
N GLU A 132 -10.12 -8.59 4.16
CA GLU A 132 -10.16 -9.77 3.28
C GLU A 132 -8.76 -10.38 3.04
N LYS A 133 -7.69 -9.58 3.11
CA LYS A 133 -6.33 -10.06 2.79
C LYS A 133 -5.82 -11.08 3.80
N SER A 134 -5.95 -10.81 5.09
CA SER A 134 -5.56 -11.78 6.13
C SER A 134 -6.56 -12.93 6.22
N LYS A 135 -7.86 -12.70 5.97
CA LYS A 135 -8.86 -13.77 5.85
C LYS A 135 -8.44 -14.82 4.83
N SER A 136 -8.11 -14.40 3.61
CA SER A 136 -7.68 -15.30 2.53
C SER A 136 -6.42 -16.09 2.88
N GLN A 137 -5.52 -15.53 3.69
CA GLN A 137 -4.31 -16.23 4.15
C GLN A 137 -4.58 -17.19 5.30
N LEU A 138 -5.41 -16.80 6.27
CA LEU A 138 -5.79 -17.62 7.43
C LEU A 138 -6.70 -18.79 7.03
N SER A 139 -7.63 -18.59 6.10
CA SER A 139 -8.53 -19.64 5.60
C SER A 139 -7.81 -20.85 5.02
N ARG A 140 -6.57 -20.68 4.53
CA ARG A 140 -5.77 -21.77 3.98
C ARG A 140 -5.16 -22.68 5.06
N SER A 141 -4.95 -22.16 6.26
CA SER A 141 -4.20 -22.87 7.31
C SER A 141 -4.95 -23.03 8.62
N SER A 142 -5.86 -22.12 8.93
CA SER A 142 -6.52 -22.01 10.23
C SER A 142 -8.01 -21.71 10.09
N ALA A 143 -8.65 -22.21 9.01
CA ALA A 143 -10.07 -21.97 8.70
C ALA A 143 -11.01 -22.29 9.86
N LYS A 144 -10.71 -23.35 10.60
CA LYS A 144 -11.52 -23.83 11.73
C LYS A 144 -11.60 -22.88 12.93
N HIS A 145 -10.68 -21.90 13.01
CA HIS A 145 -10.67 -20.93 14.11
C HIS A 145 -11.38 -19.63 13.75
N ILE A 146 -11.72 -19.40 12.45
CA ILE A 146 -12.33 -18.16 11.99
C ILE A 146 -13.84 -18.23 12.25
N GLU A 147 -14.32 -17.41 13.19
CA GLU A 147 -15.74 -17.29 13.54
C GLU A 147 -16.40 -16.17 12.75
N LEU A 148 -15.77 -14.99 12.73
CA LEU A 148 -16.29 -13.80 12.08
C LEU A 148 -15.26 -13.16 11.15
N SER A 149 -15.76 -12.51 10.12
CA SER A 149 -14.90 -11.71 9.23
C SER A 149 -15.61 -10.45 8.77
N PHE A 150 -14.89 -9.34 8.80
CA PHE A 150 -15.34 -8.05 8.33
C PHE A 150 -14.62 -7.68 7.05
N SER A 151 -15.32 -7.04 6.13
CA SER A 151 -14.78 -6.53 4.86
C SER A 151 -14.94 -5.01 4.79
N GLN A 152 -14.42 -4.40 3.72
CA GLN A 152 -14.39 -2.96 3.46
C GLN A 152 -13.48 -2.16 4.40
N ILE A 153 -12.57 -2.82 5.08
CA ILE A 153 -11.58 -2.21 5.97
C ILE A 153 -10.40 -1.59 5.18
N GLY A 154 -9.92 -0.44 5.62
CA GLY A 154 -8.70 0.21 5.08
C GLY A 154 -8.93 1.04 3.82
N ARG A 155 -10.15 1.37 3.43
CA ARG A 155 -10.44 2.29 2.31
C ARG A 155 -10.13 3.74 2.68
N GLU A 156 -10.57 4.15 3.85
CA GLU A 156 -10.39 5.49 4.42
C GLU A 156 -9.77 5.39 5.81
N VAL A 157 -9.53 6.52 6.43
CA VAL A 157 -9.07 6.54 7.84
C VAL A 157 -10.21 6.01 8.70
N PRO A 158 -9.98 4.96 9.52
CA PRO A 158 -11.01 4.40 10.37
C PRO A 158 -11.57 5.43 11.35
N THR A 159 -12.87 5.37 11.58
CA THR A 159 -13.57 6.19 12.56
C THR A 159 -13.88 5.38 13.82
N PHE A 160 -14.20 6.07 14.91
CA PHE A 160 -14.65 5.40 16.14
C PHE A 160 -15.97 4.64 15.92
N ALA A 161 -16.85 5.17 15.06
CA ALA A 161 -18.11 4.51 14.73
C ALA A 161 -17.88 3.13 14.08
N ASP A 162 -16.88 3.03 13.18
CA ASP A 162 -16.52 1.74 12.56
C ASP A 162 -16.05 0.73 13.62
N ALA A 163 -15.26 1.19 14.59
CA ALA A 163 -14.75 0.34 15.67
C ALA A 163 -15.87 -0.09 16.64
N ALA A 164 -16.79 0.81 16.96
CA ALA A 164 -17.93 0.53 17.84
C ALA A 164 -18.88 -0.50 17.16
N GLU A 165 -19.14 -0.36 15.86
CA GLU A 165 -19.96 -1.34 15.13
C GLU A 165 -19.30 -2.74 15.12
N ILE A 166 -17.98 -2.80 14.95
CA ILE A 166 -17.24 -4.07 15.02
C ILE A 166 -17.32 -4.68 16.41
N ALA A 167 -17.13 -3.87 17.46
CA ALA A 167 -17.21 -4.31 18.86
C ALA A 167 -18.62 -4.87 19.18
N ASP A 168 -19.67 -4.13 18.82
CA ASP A 168 -21.05 -4.54 19.00
C ASP A 168 -21.35 -5.90 18.30
N LYS A 169 -20.89 -6.06 17.05
CA LYS A 169 -21.04 -7.33 16.34
C LYS A 169 -20.29 -8.48 16.99
N ILE A 170 -19.13 -8.25 17.54
CA ILE A 170 -18.36 -9.28 18.27
C ILE A 170 -19.12 -9.70 19.53
N ILE A 171 -19.59 -8.73 20.32
CA ILE A 171 -20.33 -9.00 21.57
C ILE A 171 -21.65 -9.72 21.27
N THR A 172 -22.39 -9.27 20.26
CA THR A 172 -23.70 -9.82 19.90
C THR A 172 -23.58 -11.19 19.20
N SER A 173 -22.43 -11.57 18.69
CA SER A 173 -22.23 -12.84 17.96
C SER A 173 -22.37 -14.10 18.81
N GLY A 174 -22.35 -13.98 20.13
CA GLY A 174 -22.44 -15.12 21.05
C GLY A 174 -21.16 -15.96 21.12
N ILE A 175 -20.02 -15.46 20.64
CA ILE A 175 -18.73 -16.12 20.78
C ILE A 175 -18.32 -16.08 22.25
N GLU A 176 -18.08 -17.23 22.86
CA GLU A 176 -17.59 -17.31 24.23
C GLU A 176 -16.08 -17.05 24.26
N PHE A 177 -15.65 -16.05 24.99
CA PHE A 177 -14.23 -15.74 25.22
C PHE A 177 -14.00 -15.22 26.62
N ASP A 178 -12.83 -15.55 27.18
CA ASP A 178 -12.38 -15.07 28.48
C ASP A 178 -11.42 -13.89 28.37
N SER A 179 -10.73 -13.78 27.22
CA SER A 179 -9.80 -12.68 26.96
C SER A 179 -9.81 -12.32 25.47
N VAL A 180 -9.50 -11.06 25.16
CA VAL A 180 -9.38 -10.57 23.77
C VAL A 180 -7.96 -10.11 23.51
N SER A 181 -7.38 -10.58 22.41
CA SER A 181 -6.05 -10.19 21.94
C SER A 181 -6.13 -9.62 20.55
N LEU A 182 -5.82 -8.33 20.40
CA LEU A 182 -5.76 -7.65 19.12
C LEU A 182 -4.38 -7.87 18.49
N VAL A 183 -4.36 -8.48 17.30
CA VAL A 183 -3.14 -8.70 16.51
C VAL A 183 -3.13 -7.71 15.36
N TYR A 184 -2.21 -6.77 15.39
CA TYR A 184 -2.17 -5.67 14.42
C TYR A 184 -0.73 -5.29 14.04
N ASN A 185 -0.57 -4.41 13.07
CA ASN A 185 0.73 -3.86 12.73
C ASN A 185 0.91 -2.50 13.36
N ARG A 186 1.88 -2.40 14.26
CA ARG A 186 2.31 -1.17 14.88
C ARG A 186 3.17 -0.37 13.92
N PHE A 187 2.89 0.91 13.80
CA PHE A 187 3.70 1.85 13.05
C PHE A 187 4.97 2.20 13.83
N VAL A 188 6.13 1.94 13.24
CA VAL A 188 7.42 2.30 13.82
C VAL A 188 8.00 3.53 13.13
N SER A 189 8.02 3.54 11.80
CA SER A 189 8.52 4.65 11.00
C SER A 189 7.91 4.63 9.59
N ALA A 190 8.23 5.64 8.78
CA ALA A 190 7.77 5.72 7.39
C ALA A 190 8.18 4.53 6.51
N ILE A 191 9.16 3.73 6.94
CA ILE A 191 9.69 2.57 6.21
C ILE A 191 9.64 1.26 7.01
N ALA A 192 9.19 1.30 8.27
CA ALA A 192 9.20 0.15 9.16
C ALA A 192 7.88 0.01 9.92
N TYR A 193 7.41 -1.22 10.01
CA TYR A 193 6.28 -1.65 10.82
C TYR A 193 6.65 -2.94 11.56
N GLU A 194 5.94 -3.21 12.62
CA GLU A 194 6.12 -4.40 13.46
C GLU A 194 4.77 -4.99 13.81
N SER A 195 4.61 -6.30 13.74
CA SER A 195 3.40 -6.95 14.25
C SER A 195 3.42 -6.96 15.78
N ALA A 196 2.35 -6.47 16.37
CA ALA A 196 2.17 -6.36 17.81
C ALA A 196 0.89 -7.09 18.23
N ILE A 197 0.88 -7.53 19.48
CA ILE A 197 -0.30 -8.07 20.13
C ILE A 197 -0.63 -7.14 21.30
N MET A 198 -1.88 -6.69 21.36
CA MET A 198 -2.41 -5.89 22.44
C MET A 198 -3.53 -6.66 23.11
N ASN A 199 -3.40 -6.92 24.37
CA ASN A 199 -4.45 -7.59 25.14
C ASN A 199 -5.44 -6.56 25.64
N VAL A 200 -6.72 -6.89 25.58
CA VAL A 200 -7.82 -6.10 26.14
C VAL A 200 -8.24 -6.73 27.44
N PHE A 201 -8.42 -5.90 28.44
CA PHE A 201 -8.86 -6.33 29.74
C PHE A 201 -10.32 -6.76 29.72
N ASN A 202 -10.62 -7.85 30.43
CA ASN A 202 -11.98 -8.34 30.61
C ASN A 202 -12.56 -7.85 31.95
N GLU A 203 -13.85 -8.09 32.16
CA GLU A 203 -14.56 -7.68 33.38
C GLU A 203 -13.94 -8.28 34.65
N LYS A 204 -13.55 -9.56 34.59
CA LYS A 204 -12.90 -10.25 35.72
C LYS A 204 -11.55 -9.62 36.09
N ALA A 205 -10.74 -9.30 35.07
CA ALA A 205 -9.44 -8.65 35.30
C ALA A 205 -9.57 -7.28 35.96
N LEU A 206 -10.66 -6.57 35.69
CA LEU A 206 -10.93 -5.27 36.29
C LEU A 206 -11.46 -5.41 37.72
N THR A 207 -12.44 -6.28 37.95
CA THR A 207 -13.03 -6.51 39.28
C THR A 207 -12.05 -7.11 40.29
N GLU A 208 -11.12 -7.93 39.82
CA GLU A 208 -10.07 -8.56 40.65
C GLU A 208 -8.86 -7.64 40.86
N ALA A 209 -8.78 -6.52 40.13
CA ALA A 209 -7.64 -5.61 40.19
C ALA A 209 -7.53 -4.93 41.59
N PRO A 210 -6.34 -4.95 42.21
CA PRO A 210 -6.18 -4.57 43.61
C PRO A 210 -6.48 -3.09 43.87
N ALA A 211 -6.12 -2.21 42.93
CA ALA A 211 -6.34 -0.76 43.08
C ALA A 211 -7.69 -0.28 42.53
N PHE A 212 -8.48 -1.16 41.90
CA PHE A 212 -9.79 -0.81 41.37
C PHE A 212 -10.78 -0.37 42.43
N LYS A 213 -10.70 -0.93 43.64
CA LYS A 213 -11.52 -0.57 44.78
C LYS A 213 -11.32 0.87 45.28
N ALA A 214 -10.26 1.54 44.82
CA ALA A 214 -10.04 2.96 45.15
C ALA A 214 -10.89 3.92 44.30
N TYR A 215 -11.50 3.43 43.23
CA TYR A 215 -12.41 4.21 42.40
C TYR A 215 -13.83 4.15 42.97
N GLU A 216 -14.44 5.32 43.22
CA GLU A 216 -15.87 5.43 43.52
C GLU A 216 -16.65 5.40 42.19
N MET A 217 -17.57 4.47 42.08
CA MET A 217 -18.43 4.32 40.91
C MET A 217 -19.88 4.46 41.30
N GLU A 218 -20.64 5.17 40.48
CA GLU A 218 -22.11 5.20 40.55
C GLU A 218 -22.62 3.94 39.79
N ASP A 219 -23.41 3.11 40.42
CA ASP A 219 -23.91 1.83 39.92
C ASP A 219 -22.79 0.79 39.60
N ASP A 220 -23.07 -0.22 38.82
CA ASP A 220 -22.09 -1.25 38.39
C ASP A 220 -21.73 -1.09 36.89
N PRO A 221 -20.88 -0.12 36.52
CA PRO A 221 -20.54 0.21 35.15
C PRO A 221 -19.43 -0.71 34.57
N THR A 222 -19.02 -1.75 35.31
CA THR A 222 -17.88 -2.60 34.90
C THR A 222 -18.06 -3.20 33.51
N LYS A 223 -19.28 -3.65 33.20
CA LYS A 223 -19.63 -4.23 31.90
C LYS A 223 -19.54 -3.19 30.78
N ASP A 224 -20.16 -2.03 30.99
CA ASP A 224 -20.14 -0.94 29.99
C ASP A 224 -18.72 -0.40 29.77
N LEU A 225 -17.91 -0.35 30.82
CA LEU A 225 -16.52 0.07 30.73
C LEU A 225 -15.68 -0.91 29.91
N VAL A 226 -15.91 -2.20 30.04
CA VAL A 226 -15.20 -3.24 29.27
C VAL A 226 -15.63 -3.21 27.80
N GLU A 227 -16.92 -3.06 27.52
CA GLU A 227 -17.42 -2.91 26.13
C GLU A 227 -16.84 -1.66 25.47
N PHE A 228 -16.82 -0.54 26.17
CA PHE A 228 -16.19 0.69 25.71
C PHE A 228 -14.68 0.55 25.50
N SER A 229 -13.99 -0.16 26.40
CA SER A 229 -12.57 -0.45 26.27
C SER A 229 -12.26 -1.31 25.04
N LEU A 230 -13.09 -2.29 24.73
CA LEU A 230 -12.95 -3.10 23.53
C LEU A 230 -13.08 -2.25 22.26
N ALA A 231 -14.10 -1.39 22.18
CA ALA A 231 -14.28 -0.47 21.05
C ALA A 231 -13.07 0.47 20.89
N ASN A 232 -12.56 1.04 21.99
CA ASN A 232 -11.38 1.90 21.99
C ASN A 232 -10.11 1.16 21.53
N ALA A 233 -9.90 -0.06 22.00
CA ALA A 233 -8.76 -0.87 21.62
C ALA A 233 -8.81 -1.23 20.14
N ILE A 234 -9.98 -1.60 19.61
CA ILE A 234 -10.19 -1.84 18.18
C ILE A 234 -9.94 -0.56 17.39
N TYR A 235 -10.44 0.58 17.83
CA TYR A 235 -10.20 1.86 17.16
C TYR A 235 -8.70 2.19 17.09
N ALA A 236 -7.99 2.11 18.21
CA ALA A 236 -6.56 2.39 18.28
C ALA A 236 -5.78 1.44 17.33
N ALA A 237 -6.08 0.15 17.37
CA ALA A 237 -5.44 -0.85 16.52
C ALA A 237 -5.75 -0.64 15.02
N LEU A 238 -6.98 -0.28 14.67
CA LEU A 238 -7.39 0.02 13.29
C LEU A 238 -6.63 1.23 12.74
N VAL A 239 -6.56 2.34 13.50
CA VAL A 239 -5.91 3.57 13.04
C VAL A 239 -4.40 3.39 12.96
N GLU A 240 -3.78 2.71 13.92
CA GLU A 240 -2.33 2.43 13.90
C GLU A 240 -1.97 1.46 12.75
N SER A 241 -2.75 0.40 12.57
CA SER A 241 -2.58 -0.54 11.45
C SER A 241 -2.78 0.13 10.09
N HIS A 242 -3.77 1.02 9.98
CA HIS A 242 -4.00 1.81 8.77
C HIS A 242 -2.80 2.71 8.44
N ALA A 243 -2.23 3.39 9.45
CA ALA A 243 -1.03 4.21 9.26
C ALA A 243 0.17 3.38 8.83
N ALA A 244 0.37 2.19 9.42
CA ALA A 244 1.42 1.26 9.04
C ALA A 244 1.23 0.76 7.59
N GLU A 245 0.00 0.46 7.18
CA GLU A 245 -0.34 0.05 5.82
C GLU A 245 -0.07 1.15 4.80
N ILE A 246 -0.55 2.37 5.06
CA ILE A 246 -0.31 3.52 4.18
C ILE A 246 1.18 3.81 4.07
N SER A 247 1.93 3.69 5.17
CA SER A 247 3.38 3.86 5.19
C SER A 247 4.09 2.83 4.32
N SER A 248 3.77 1.55 4.47
CA SER A 248 4.33 0.47 3.67
C SER A 248 4.03 0.65 2.17
N ARG A 249 2.80 1.04 1.84
CA ARG A 249 2.38 1.36 0.47
C ARG A 249 3.11 2.59 -0.07
N TYR A 250 3.29 3.62 0.76
CA TYR A 250 4.02 4.82 0.38
C TYR A 250 5.48 4.51 0.05
N ASP A 251 6.17 3.73 0.88
CA ASP A 251 7.57 3.37 0.65
C ASP A 251 7.74 2.60 -0.66
N LEU A 252 6.92 1.59 -0.90
CA LEU A 252 6.91 0.84 -2.17
C LEU A 252 6.62 1.76 -3.36
N SER A 253 5.61 2.63 -3.25
CA SER A 253 5.24 3.56 -4.31
C SER A 253 6.34 4.58 -4.55
N ARG A 254 6.95 5.14 -3.51
CA ARG A 254 8.05 6.09 -3.60
C ARG A 254 9.23 5.50 -4.34
N ASN A 255 9.70 4.32 -3.92
CA ASN A 255 10.84 3.65 -4.54
C ASN A 255 10.57 3.32 -6.01
N ALA A 256 9.37 2.81 -6.31
CA ALA A 256 8.95 2.53 -7.69
C ALA A 256 8.87 3.81 -8.54
N MET A 257 8.31 4.90 -8.01
CA MET A 257 8.17 6.17 -8.72
C MET A 257 9.51 6.89 -8.91
N ASP A 258 10.42 6.82 -7.93
CA ASP A 258 11.76 7.37 -8.04
C ASP A 258 12.57 6.63 -9.13
N ASN A 259 12.51 5.30 -9.17
CA ASN A 259 13.15 4.50 -10.21
C ASN A 259 12.52 4.76 -11.59
N ALA A 260 11.19 4.81 -11.67
CA ALA A 260 10.48 5.13 -12.91
C ALA A 260 10.83 6.54 -13.43
N SER A 261 10.91 7.52 -12.52
CA SER A 261 11.26 8.91 -12.86
C SER A 261 12.70 9.02 -13.36
N LYS A 262 13.66 8.33 -12.72
CA LYS A 262 15.06 8.26 -13.19
C LYS A 262 15.16 7.61 -14.56
N ASN A 263 14.53 6.45 -14.74
CA ASN A 263 14.51 5.75 -16.02
C ASN A 263 13.85 6.58 -17.13
N ALA A 264 12.79 7.31 -16.81
CA ALA A 264 12.16 8.24 -17.74
C ALA A 264 13.09 9.39 -18.13
N GLY A 265 13.80 9.99 -17.17
CA GLY A 265 14.80 11.03 -17.41
C GLY A 265 15.93 10.56 -18.34
N ASP A 266 16.48 9.38 -18.08
CA ASP A 266 17.52 8.78 -18.92
C ASP A 266 17.01 8.49 -20.35
N MET A 267 15.77 8.01 -20.47
CA MET A 267 15.13 7.77 -21.75
C MET A 267 14.87 9.06 -22.52
N ILE A 268 14.41 10.12 -21.83
CA ILE A 268 14.25 11.46 -22.42
C ILE A 268 15.58 11.97 -22.97
N GLY A 269 16.67 11.84 -22.20
CA GLY A 269 18.00 12.22 -22.66
C GLY A 269 18.43 11.50 -23.94
N ARG A 270 18.31 10.17 -23.96
CA ARG A 270 18.63 9.34 -25.14
C ARG A 270 17.75 9.69 -26.35
N LEU A 271 16.44 9.78 -26.16
CA LEU A 271 15.52 10.12 -27.26
C LEU A 271 15.74 11.52 -27.78
N THR A 272 16.09 12.49 -26.93
CA THR A 272 16.41 13.86 -27.33
C THR A 272 17.68 13.89 -28.20
N MET A 273 18.72 13.15 -27.80
CA MET A 273 19.94 13.05 -28.62
C MET A 273 19.65 12.38 -29.98
N GLN A 274 18.89 11.30 -30.00
CA GLN A 274 18.47 10.61 -31.23
C GLN A 274 17.64 11.54 -32.14
N TYR A 275 16.70 12.28 -31.57
CA TYR A 275 15.88 13.24 -32.29
C TYR A 275 16.74 14.37 -32.91
N ASN A 276 17.62 14.97 -32.12
CA ASN A 276 18.51 16.04 -32.60
C ASN A 276 19.43 15.54 -33.71
N ARG A 277 20.01 14.34 -33.56
CA ARG A 277 20.89 13.73 -34.57
C ARG A 277 20.11 13.42 -35.87
N GLY A 278 18.92 12.84 -35.73
CA GLY A 278 18.06 12.58 -36.89
C GLY A 278 17.59 13.85 -37.59
N ARG A 279 17.24 14.88 -36.81
CA ARG A 279 16.88 16.20 -37.36
C ARG A 279 18.03 16.84 -38.11
N GLN A 280 19.24 16.81 -37.57
CA GLN A 280 20.43 17.34 -38.27
C GLN A 280 20.70 16.58 -39.56
N ALA A 281 20.62 15.25 -39.55
CA ALA A 281 20.77 14.45 -40.73
C ALA A 281 19.73 14.78 -41.83
N ASN A 282 18.46 15.02 -41.44
CA ASN A 282 17.43 15.42 -42.39
C ASN A 282 17.70 16.81 -42.98
N ILE A 283 18.05 17.80 -42.16
CA ILE A 283 18.41 19.13 -42.63
C ILE A 283 19.60 19.09 -43.61
N THR A 284 20.61 18.26 -43.29
CA THR A 284 21.78 18.08 -44.18
C THR A 284 21.38 17.45 -45.50
N ASN A 285 20.53 16.42 -45.49
CA ASN A 285 20.03 15.80 -46.70
C ASN A 285 19.19 16.78 -47.55
N GLU A 286 18.31 17.54 -46.96
CA GLU A 286 17.51 18.58 -47.64
C GLU A 286 18.41 19.64 -48.27
N LEU A 287 19.48 20.09 -47.59
CA LEU A 287 20.46 21.01 -48.13
C LEU A 287 21.22 20.42 -49.34
N VAL A 288 21.66 19.17 -49.23
CA VAL A 288 22.35 18.45 -50.35
C VAL A 288 21.41 18.31 -51.55
N ASP A 289 20.12 17.98 -51.31
CA ASP A 289 19.15 17.83 -52.38
C ASP A 289 18.91 19.18 -53.09
N ILE A 290 18.84 20.30 -52.33
CA ILE A 290 18.73 21.66 -52.89
C ILE A 290 19.96 22.05 -53.73
N ILE A 291 21.17 21.81 -53.19
CA ILE A 291 22.43 22.12 -53.88
C ILE A 291 22.59 21.29 -55.15
N THR A 292 22.29 19.99 -55.08
CA THR A 292 22.37 19.10 -56.28
C THR A 292 21.30 19.49 -57.31
N GLY A 293 20.09 19.85 -56.86
CA GLY A 293 19.04 20.35 -57.76
C GLY A 293 19.44 21.68 -58.42
N ALA A 294 20.03 22.62 -57.72
CA ALA A 294 20.49 23.91 -58.24
C ALA A 294 21.70 23.75 -59.17
N SER A 295 22.57 22.76 -58.96
CA SER A 295 23.72 22.50 -59.83
C SER A 295 23.37 21.70 -61.09
N ALA A 296 22.16 21.15 -61.18
CA ALA A 296 21.66 20.41 -62.32
C ALA A 296 20.83 21.28 -63.31
N LEU A 297 20.55 22.54 -62.94
CA LEU A 297 19.99 23.59 -63.78
C LEU A 297 21.09 24.44 -64.39
#